data_8d6be2a297a4b8e61e508bb8a2c4b6bd
#
_entry.id   8d6be2a297a4b8e61e508bb8a2c4b6bd
#
_cell.length_a   1.000
_cell.length_b   1.000
_cell.length_c   1.000
_cell.angle_alpha   90.00
_cell.angle_beta   90.00
_cell.angle_gamma   90.00
#
_symmetry.space_group_name_H-M   'P 1'
#
loop_
_entity.id
_entity.type
_entity.pdbx_description
1 polymer ?
#
loop_
_entity_poly.entity_id
_entity_poly.type
_entity_poly.pdbx_seq_one_letter_code
_entity_poly.pdbx_strand_id
1 'polypeptide(L)'
;VYVGEFRDDLFNGQGTYTYAEGDVYIGEYRDGQRNGRGTFTYANGLVENGIWSNNEFVSANNIATTPVLPDNSELLQAASGSGFAVSYDGHIITNNHVIEGCENVRIHRQGTIIDAVVVSRDPLNDLAVIKADFRPTAVFAIDNSNPQLTQEIYVAGYPFGQNISSSLKVTRGIVSSLTGIGNNFSNMQIDAAIQPGNSGGPIFDEAGNVIGVAVATLDILAALEEFGTIPQNTNFGIKSNVVSNFLVSNGVEPVGPNTTTMTTSELGQLATDATYYLSCWMTTAQIQQMSSSKVMFQDLTQ
;
A
#
# COMPACT_ATOMS: atom_id res chain seq x y z
N VAL A 1 4.73 -3.37 -25.90
CA VAL A 1 5.15 -2.07 -25.35
C VAL A 1 6.65 -2.09 -25.14
N TYR A 2 7.35 -1.00 -25.51
CA TYR A 2 8.78 -0.84 -25.26
C TYR A 2 9.03 0.27 -24.25
N VAL A 3 9.91 0.00 -23.30
CA VAL A 3 10.42 0.95 -22.31
C VAL A 3 11.95 0.84 -22.31
N GLY A 4 12.66 1.90 -22.74
CA GLY A 4 14.11 1.85 -22.85
C GLY A 4 14.69 3.04 -23.62
N GLU A 5 15.96 2.91 -23.98
CA GLU A 5 16.71 3.92 -24.69
C GLU A 5 16.37 3.93 -26.20
N PHE A 6 16.34 5.13 -26.79
CA PHE A 6 16.14 5.34 -28.22
C PHE A 6 17.33 6.08 -28.81
N ARG A 7 17.64 5.78 -30.05
CA ARG A 7 18.57 6.51 -30.89
C ARG A 7 18.09 6.51 -32.33
N ASP A 8 17.99 7.66 -32.96
CA ASP A 8 17.51 7.85 -34.34
C ASP A 8 16.13 7.16 -34.55
N ASP A 9 15.20 7.32 -33.58
CA ASP A 9 13.86 6.73 -33.54
C ASP A 9 13.82 5.18 -33.49
N LEU A 10 14.95 4.53 -33.24
CA LEU A 10 15.06 3.07 -33.09
C LEU A 10 15.41 2.70 -31.64
N PHE A 11 14.97 1.50 -31.22
CA PHE A 11 15.37 0.93 -29.91
C PHE A 11 16.89 0.78 -29.91
N ASN A 12 17.54 1.32 -28.89
CA ASN A 12 18.99 1.28 -28.74
C ASN A 12 19.37 1.25 -27.25
N GLY A 13 20.53 0.69 -26.88
CA GLY A 13 20.93 0.59 -25.47
C GLY A 13 20.10 -0.43 -24.69
N GLN A 14 19.84 -0.16 -23.40
CA GLN A 14 19.06 -1.05 -22.54
C GLN A 14 17.57 -0.80 -22.70
N GLY A 15 16.79 -1.89 -22.76
CA GLY A 15 15.34 -1.79 -22.86
C GLY A 15 14.59 -3.05 -22.46
N THR A 16 13.32 -2.86 -22.16
CA THR A 16 12.32 -3.90 -21.90
C THR A 16 11.25 -3.84 -22.97
N TYR A 17 10.99 -4.95 -23.65
CA TYR A 17 9.89 -5.09 -24.60
C TYR A 17 8.89 -6.13 -24.10
N THR A 18 7.65 -5.72 -23.88
CA THR A 18 6.54 -6.60 -23.55
C THR A 18 5.70 -6.83 -24.80
N TYR A 19 5.60 -8.07 -25.22
CA TYR A 19 4.82 -8.53 -26.38
C TYR A 19 3.34 -8.67 -25.99
N ALA A 20 2.46 -8.65 -26.99
CA ALA A 20 1.01 -8.80 -26.76
C ALA A 20 0.64 -10.19 -26.20
N GLU A 21 1.41 -11.20 -26.55
CA GLU A 21 1.23 -12.60 -26.12
C GLU A 21 1.74 -12.86 -24.69
N GLY A 22 2.28 -11.84 -24.01
CA GLY A 22 2.80 -11.93 -22.64
C GLY A 22 4.29 -12.27 -22.54
N ASP A 23 4.98 -12.45 -23.66
CA ASP A 23 6.44 -12.60 -23.65
C ASP A 23 7.13 -11.29 -23.25
N VAL A 24 8.31 -11.39 -22.62
CA VAL A 24 9.08 -10.22 -22.21
C VAL A 24 10.54 -10.40 -22.60
N TYR A 25 11.13 -9.39 -23.26
CA TYR A 25 12.57 -9.30 -23.43
C TYR A 25 13.14 -8.15 -22.62
N ILE A 26 14.20 -8.42 -21.90
CA ILE A 26 14.99 -7.42 -21.13
C ILE A 26 16.44 -7.54 -21.57
N GLY A 27 17.01 -6.49 -22.16
CA GLY A 27 18.38 -6.55 -22.61
C GLY A 27 18.80 -5.42 -23.52
N GLU A 28 19.91 -5.67 -24.23
CA GLU A 28 20.53 -4.70 -25.14
C GLU A 28 19.83 -4.70 -26.51
N TYR A 29 19.65 -3.49 -27.04
CA TYR A 29 19.14 -3.22 -28.37
C TYR A 29 20.15 -2.44 -29.19
N ARG A 30 20.18 -2.70 -30.47
CA ARG A 30 20.92 -1.94 -31.47
C ARG A 30 20.09 -1.83 -32.75
N ASP A 31 19.88 -0.60 -33.22
CA ASP A 31 19.17 -0.30 -34.47
C ASP A 31 17.79 -1.01 -34.56
N GLY A 32 17.04 -0.99 -33.43
CA GLY A 32 15.71 -1.59 -33.33
C GLY A 32 15.67 -3.09 -33.07
N GLN A 33 16.81 -3.77 -33.01
CA GLN A 33 16.90 -5.22 -32.86
C GLN A 33 17.54 -5.61 -31.53
N ARG A 34 17.10 -6.77 -30.97
CA ARG A 34 17.76 -7.38 -29.82
C ARG A 34 19.19 -7.75 -30.20
N ASN A 35 20.18 -7.15 -29.55
CA ASN A 35 21.59 -7.30 -29.93
C ASN A 35 22.48 -7.04 -28.72
N GLY A 36 23.23 -8.04 -28.28
CA GLY A 36 24.01 -8.01 -27.06
C GLY A 36 23.46 -8.96 -26.01
N ARG A 37 23.66 -8.65 -24.73
CA ARG A 37 23.15 -9.49 -23.62
C ARG A 37 21.69 -9.23 -23.39
N GLY A 38 20.92 -10.30 -23.18
CA GLY A 38 19.50 -10.16 -22.87
C GLY A 38 18.85 -11.46 -22.38
N THR A 39 17.71 -11.28 -21.75
CA THR A 39 16.85 -12.36 -21.26
C THR A 39 15.51 -12.28 -21.96
N PHE A 40 15.10 -13.34 -22.60
CA PHE A 40 13.75 -13.50 -23.13
C PHE A 40 12.96 -14.46 -22.24
N THR A 41 11.86 -14.00 -21.68
CA THR A 41 10.94 -14.80 -20.89
C THR A 41 9.67 -15.00 -21.69
N TYR A 42 9.38 -16.25 -22.05
CA TYR A 42 8.16 -16.63 -22.74
C TYR A 42 6.97 -16.64 -21.78
N ALA A 43 5.76 -16.40 -22.27
CA ALA A 43 4.52 -16.45 -21.49
C ALA A 43 4.29 -17.80 -20.78
N ASN A 44 4.85 -18.89 -21.32
CA ASN A 44 4.81 -20.23 -20.72
C ASN A 44 5.86 -20.46 -19.61
N GLY A 45 6.64 -19.42 -19.26
CA GLY A 45 7.68 -19.48 -18.22
C GLY A 45 9.05 -19.98 -18.69
N LEU A 46 9.23 -20.34 -19.97
CA LEU A 46 10.56 -20.67 -20.51
C LEU A 46 11.42 -19.38 -20.55
N VAL A 47 12.71 -19.49 -20.21
CA VAL A 47 13.64 -18.37 -20.19
C VAL A 47 14.87 -18.68 -21.05
N GLU A 48 15.20 -17.77 -21.97
CA GLU A 48 16.44 -17.76 -22.73
C GLU A 48 17.30 -16.59 -22.28
N ASN A 49 18.40 -16.87 -21.60
CA ASN A 49 19.36 -15.86 -21.13
C ASN A 49 20.69 -16.06 -21.83
N GLY A 50 21.15 -15.03 -22.53
CA GLY A 50 22.40 -15.17 -23.29
C GLY A 50 22.71 -13.98 -24.19
N ILE A 51 23.44 -14.29 -25.28
CA ILE A 51 23.82 -13.33 -26.33
C ILE A 51 22.81 -13.41 -27.47
N TRP A 52 22.33 -12.26 -27.86
CA TRP A 52 21.41 -12.04 -28.97
C TRP A 52 22.11 -11.30 -30.10
N SER A 53 21.79 -11.63 -31.32
CA SER A 53 22.26 -10.92 -32.50
C SER A 53 21.14 -10.84 -33.54
N ASN A 54 20.77 -9.64 -33.98
CA ASN A 54 19.74 -9.41 -34.99
C ASN A 54 18.40 -10.15 -34.66
N ASN A 55 17.94 -10.06 -33.42
CA ASN A 55 16.75 -10.71 -32.87
C ASN A 55 16.85 -12.24 -32.66
N GLU A 56 17.96 -12.88 -33.02
CA GLU A 56 18.16 -14.31 -32.84
C GLU A 56 18.97 -14.61 -31.57
N PHE A 57 18.63 -15.68 -30.87
CA PHE A 57 19.38 -16.19 -29.74
C PHE A 57 20.62 -16.95 -30.24
N VAL A 58 21.82 -16.45 -29.97
CA VAL A 58 23.06 -16.99 -30.53
C VAL A 58 23.73 -17.99 -29.62
N SER A 59 23.80 -17.69 -28.33
CA SER A 59 24.42 -18.59 -27.35
C SER A 59 23.91 -18.29 -25.95
N ALA A 60 23.67 -19.38 -25.19
CA ALA A 60 23.47 -19.25 -23.74
C ALA A 60 24.76 -18.72 -23.11
N ASN A 61 24.65 -17.84 -22.14
CA ASN A 61 25.77 -17.46 -21.30
C ASN A 61 26.23 -18.72 -20.53
N ASN A 62 27.25 -19.42 -21.06
CA ASN A 62 27.94 -20.49 -20.35
C ASN A 62 28.86 -19.88 -19.24
N ILE A 63 28.29 -19.17 -18.33
CA ILE A 63 28.73 -19.23 -16.97
C ILE A 63 28.03 -20.47 -16.43
N ALA A 64 28.80 -21.49 -16.01
CA ALA A 64 28.27 -22.59 -15.23
C ALA A 64 27.74 -22.03 -13.89
N THR A 65 26.62 -21.39 -13.95
CA THR A 65 25.71 -21.25 -12.86
C THR A 65 24.74 -22.39 -13.03
N THR A 66 24.81 -23.42 -12.14
CA THR A 66 23.60 -24.03 -11.64
C THR A 66 22.50 -22.99 -11.83
N PRO A 67 21.33 -23.30 -12.45
CA PRO A 67 20.26 -22.34 -12.45
C PRO A 67 20.09 -21.93 -11.00
N VAL A 68 20.55 -20.74 -10.66
CA VAL A 68 20.09 -20.06 -9.47
C VAL A 68 18.66 -19.77 -9.87
N LEU A 69 17.75 -20.70 -9.53
CA LEU A 69 16.35 -20.38 -9.36
C LEU A 69 16.39 -19.05 -8.66
N PRO A 70 15.70 -17.99 -9.19
CA PRO A 70 15.65 -16.71 -8.48
C PRO A 70 15.42 -17.08 -7.03
N ASP A 71 16.28 -16.57 -6.15
CA ASP A 71 16.18 -16.93 -4.73
C ASP A 71 14.78 -16.49 -4.31
N ASN A 72 13.85 -17.46 -4.38
CA ASN A 72 12.43 -17.22 -4.05
C ASN A 72 12.28 -16.78 -2.59
N SER A 73 13.40 -16.76 -1.84
CA SER A 73 13.48 -16.28 -0.47
C SER A 73 13.89 -14.80 -0.37
N GLU A 74 14.32 -14.16 -1.47
CA GLU A 74 14.62 -12.73 -1.43
C GLU A 74 13.36 -11.93 -1.10
N LEU A 75 13.45 -11.13 -0.03
CA LEU A 75 12.36 -10.28 0.43
C LEU A 75 12.39 -8.94 -0.32
N LEU A 76 11.32 -8.66 -1.04
CA LEU A 76 11.11 -7.39 -1.74
C LEU A 76 9.97 -6.61 -1.08
N GLN A 77 10.06 -5.29 -1.11
CA GLN A 77 8.95 -4.44 -0.65
C GLN A 77 7.80 -4.53 -1.68
N ALA A 78 6.73 -5.21 -1.31
CA ALA A 78 5.57 -5.47 -2.17
C ALA A 78 4.46 -4.43 -2.03
N ALA A 79 4.29 -3.87 -0.83
CA ALA A 79 3.27 -2.86 -0.55
C ALA A 79 3.75 -1.88 0.51
N SER A 80 3.02 -0.78 0.66
CA SER A 80 3.22 0.18 1.73
C SER A 80 1.92 0.89 2.09
N GLY A 81 1.89 1.42 3.30
CA GLY A 81 0.76 2.19 3.81
C GLY A 81 1.13 2.96 5.07
N SER A 82 0.11 3.34 5.79
CA SER A 82 0.21 4.05 7.04
C SER A 82 -0.34 3.19 8.19
N GLY A 83 0.05 3.51 9.40
CA GLY A 83 -0.53 2.98 10.62
C GLY A 83 -0.31 3.97 11.75
N PHE A 84 -1.05 3.82 12.83
CA PHE A 84 -0.93 4.73 13.98
C PHE A 84 -0.97 3.97 15.31
N ALA A 85 -0.25 4.52 16.29
CA ALA A 85 -0.17 3.94 17.62
C ALA A 85 -1.46 4.15 18.41
N VAL A 86 -1.94 3.07 19.04
CA VAL A 86 -3.14 3.03 19.88
C VAL A 86 -2.84 2.62 21.33
N SER A 87 -1.62 2.17 21.60
CA SER A 87 -1.14 1.88 22.96
C SER A 87 0.32 2.22 23.11
N TYR A 88 0.75 2.55 24.32
CA TYR A 88 2.18 2.78 24.66
C TYR A 88 2.99 1.48 24.67
N ASP A 89 2.36 0.32 24.49
CA ASP A 89 3.01 -0.99 24.40
C ASP A 89 3.36 -1.38 22.96
N GLY A 90 3.24 -0.44 22.01
CA GLY A 90 3.64 -0.62 20.61
C GLY A 90 2.59 -1.27 19.72
N HIS A 91 1.30 -1.23 20.09
CA HIS A 91 0.22 -1.65 19.20
C HIS A 91 -0.11 -0.55 18.21
N ILE A 92 -0.20 -0.95 16.93
CA ILE A 92 -0.46 -0.06 15.79
C ILE A 92 -1.63 -0.63 14.99
N ILE A 93 -2.59 0.24 14.66
CA ILE A 93 -3.68 -0.06 13.72
C ILE A 93 -3.24 0.32 12.31
N THR A 94 -3.66 -0.52 11.36
CA THR A 94 -3.56 -0.28 9.91
C THR A 94 -4.69 -1.01 9.19
N ASN A 95 -4.75 -0.92 7.85
CA ASN A 95 -5.66 -1.74 7.06
C ASN A 95 -5.11 -3.15 6.83
N ASN A 96 -6.01 -4.13 6.69
CA ASN A 96 -5.64 -5.51 6.37
C ASN A 96 -4.92 -5.59 5.03
N HIS A 97 -5.44 -4.90 3.98
CA HIS A 97 -4.84 -4.94 2.66
C HIS A 97 -3.39 -4.39 2.60
N VAL A 98 -2.99 -3.53 3.56
CA VAL A 98 -1.61 -3.02 3.66
C VAL A 98 -0.62 -4.11 4.04
N ILE A 99 -1.08 -5.10 4.84
CA ILE A 99 -0.23 -6.17 5.39
C ILE A 99 -0.62 -7.56 4.91
N GLU A 100 -1.56 -7.67 3.99
CA GLU A 100 -2.01 -8.96 3.45
C GLU A 100 -0.89 -9.65 2.67
N GLY A 101 -0.63 -10.92 3.01
CA GLY A 101 0.40 -11.72 2.37
C GLY A 101 1.84 -11.38 2.76
N CYS A 102 2.08 -10.37 3.60
CA CYS A 102 3.42 -10.01 4.03
C CYS A 102 4.10 -11.13 4.81
N GLU A 103 5.32 -11.46 4.43
CA GLU A 103 6.24 -12.27 5.25
C GLU A 103 6.72 -11.44 6.45
N ASN A 104 7.13 -10.18 6.18
CA ASN A 104 7.55 -9.22 7.19
C ASN A 104 6.81 -7.89 7.03
N VAL A 105 6.32 -7.36 8.15
CA VAL A 105 5.80 -5.99 8.26
C VAL A 105 6.80 -5.15 9.02
N ARG A 106 7.17 -3.99 8.47
CA ARG A 106 8.15 -3.08 9.07
C ARG A 106 7.57 -1.71 9.30
N ILE A 107 7.87 -1.16 10.47
CA ILE A 107 7.53 0.20 10.88
C ILE A 107 8.76 1.08 10.67
N HIS A 108 8.58 2.20 10.00
CA HIS A 108 9.63 3.19 9.80
C HIS A 108 9.43 4.36 10.77
N ARG A 109 10.42 4.61 11.60
CA ARG A 109 10.39 5.66 12.62
C ARG A 109 11.72 6.41 12.67
N GLN A 110 11.72 7.67 12.25
CA GLN A 110 12.89 8.58 12.36
C GLN A 110 14.20 7.94 11.88
N GLY A 111 14.17 7.30 10.73
CA GLY A 111 15.34 6.61 10.15
C GLY A 111 15.64 5.21 10.72
N THR A 112 14.87 4.75 11.70
CA THR A 112 14.95 3.40 12.24
C THR A 112 13.86 2.52 11.63
N ILE A 113 14.19 1.27 11.34
CA ILE A 113 13.26 0.25 10.86
C ILE A 113 13.07 -0.77 11.98
N ILE A 114 11.82 -1.05 12.33
CA ILE A 114 11.44 -1.96 13.41
C ILE A 114 10.50 -3.02 12.83
N ASP A 115 10.85 -4.29 13.01
CA ASP A 115 9.97 -5.38 12.60
C ASP A 115 8.74 -5.45 13.51
N ALA A 116 7.59 -5.75 12.93
CA ALA A 116 6.33 -5.87 13.63
C ALA A 116 5.70 -7.25 13.42
N VAL A 117 5.04 -7.75 14.46
CA VAL A 117 4.25 -8.99 14.41
C VAL A 117 2.79 -8.65 14.23
N VAL A 118 2.09 -9.41 13.39
CA VAL A 118 0.64 -9.29 13.24
C VAL A 118 -0.03 -9.93 14.45
N VAL A 119 -0.79 -9.13 15.20
CA VAL A 119 -1.56 -9.61 16.36
C VAL A 119 -2.89 -10.19 15.90
N SER A 120 -3.60 -9.46 15.04
CA SER A 120 -4.89 -9.90 14.49
C SER A 120 -5.23 -9.18 13.19
N ARG A 121 -6.14 -9.78 12.42
CA ARG A 121 -6.68 -9.25 11.15
C ARG A 121 -8.18 -9.38 11.12
N ASP A 122 -8.85 -8.41 10.53
CA ASP A 122 -10.27 -8.44 10.15
C ASP A 122 -10.38 -8.11 8.66
N PRO A 123 -10.32 -9.11 7.77
CA PRO A 123 -10.43 -8.88 6.33
C PRO A 123 -11.77 -8.30 5.89
N LEU A 124 -12.86 -8.56 6.64
CA LEU A 124 -14.20 -8.07 6.30
C LEU A 124 -14.33 -6.57 6.51
N ASN A 125 -13.73 -6.03 7.57
CA ASN A 125 -13.71 -4.60 7.85
C ASN A 125 -12.40 -3.95 7.42
N ASP A 126 -11.51 -4.69 6.75
CA ASP A 126 -10.20 -4.21 6.28
C ASP A 126 -9.35 -3.59 7.40
N LEU A 127 -9.30 -4.22 8.56
CA LEU A 127 -8.50 -3.80 9.72
C LEU A 127 -7.43 -4.81 10.07
N ALA A 128 -6.33 -4.32 10.61
CA ALA A 128 -5.30 -5.15 11.23
C ALA A 128 -4.68 -4.42 12.43
N VAL A 129 -4.30 -5.18 13.44
CA VAL A 129 -3.48 -4.70 14.55
C VAL A 129 -2.15 -5.44 14.52
N ILE A 130 -1.07 -4.67 14.52
CA ILE A 130 0.30 -5.15 14.58
C ILE A 130 0.96 -4.67 15.87
N LYS A 131 2.01 -5.36 16.32
CA LYS A 131 2.78 -5.01 17.49
C LYS A 131 4.27 -5.01 17.17
N ALA A 132 4.96 -3.98 17.63
CA ALA A 132 6.42 -3.90 17.55
C ALA A 132 7.03 -3.60 18.92
N ASP A 133 8.28 -4.02 19.09
CA ASP A 133 9.02 -3.84 20.36
C ASP A 133 9.60 -2.42 20.43
N PHE A 134 8.73 -1.46 20.65
CA PHE A 134 9.11 -0.08 20.97
C PHE A 134 8.00 0.62 21.77
N ARG A 135 8.36 1.70 22.43
CA ARG A 135 7.40 2.55 23.11
C ARG A 135 7.11 3.79 22.28
N PRO A 136 5.87 3.96 21.75
CA PRO A 136 5.46 5.18 21.06
C PRO A 136 5.60 6.42 21.97
N THR A 137 6.01 7.53 21.39
CA THR A 137 6.11 8.82 22.11
C THR A 137 4.76 9.47 22.32
N ALA A 138 3.81 9.18 21.44
CA ALA A 138 2.41 9.54 21.52
C ALA A 138 1.53 8.41 21.03
N VAL A 139 0.28 8.40 21.45
CA VAL A 139 -0.76 7.46 20.98
C VAL A 139 -2.02 8.26 20.71
N PHE A 140 -2.79 7.81 19.73
CA PHE A 140 -4.11 8.36 19.49
C PHE A 140 -5.13 7.78 20.46
N ALA A 141 -5.98 8.64 20.99
CA ALA A 141 -7.21 8.26 21.68
C ALA A 141 -8.26 7.82 20.65
N ILE A 142 -9.11 6.87 20.98
CA ILE A 142 -10.20 6.39 20.12
C ILE A 142 -11.53 6.91 20.66
N ASP A 143 -12.27 7.65 19.82
CA ASP A 143 -13.63 8.03 20.14
C ASP A 143 -14.61 6.94 19.64
N ASN A 144 -15.34 6.34 20.57
CA ASN A 144 -16.34 5.31 20.25
C ASN A 144 -17.70 5.89 19.82
N SER A 145 -17.85 7.21 19.81
CA SER A 145 -19.07 7.84 19.33
C SER A 145 -19.17 7.70 17.80
N ASN A 146 -20.41 7.76 17.29
CA ASN A 146 -20.59 7.83 15.85
C ASN A 146 -20.12 9.20 15.33
N PRO A 147 -19.40 9.23 14.20
CA PRO A 147 -19.05 10.50 13.55
C PRO A 147 -20.31 11.28 13.18
N GLN A 148 -20.20 12.60 13.18
CA GLN A 148 -21.32 13.49 12.81
C GLN A 148 -21.13 14.00 11.38
N LEU A 149 -22.25 14.19 10.67
CA LEU A 149 -22.23 14.82 9.35
C LEU A 149 -21.67 16.24 9.47
N THR A 150 -20.79 16.63 8.56
CA THR A 150 -20.04 17.90 8.56
C THR A 150 -19.01 18.08 9.69
N GLN A 151 -18.76 17.04 10.49
CA GLN A 151 -17.68 17.08 11.50
C GLN A 151 -16.34 17.34 10.81
N GLU A 152 -15.59 18.31 11.32
CA GLU A 152 -14.24 18.61 10.85
C GLU A 152 -13.28 17.48 11.21
N ILE A 153 -12.42 17.14 10.26
CA ILE A 153 -11.49 16.01 10.37
C ILE A 153 -10.12 16.35 9.79
N TYR A 154 -9.14 15.63 10.29
CA TYR A 154 -7.78 15.57 9.74
C TYR A 154 -7.44 14.12 9.38
N VAL A 155 -6.71 13.93 8.29
CA VAL A 155 -6.20 12.61 7.87
C VAL A 155 -4.69 12.69 7.80
N ALA A 156 -4.00 11.79 8.51
CA ALA A 156 -2.55 11.72 8.47
C ALA A 156 -2.07 10.43 7.81
N GLY A 157 -0.97 10.51 7.06
CA GLY A 157 -0.39 9.33 6.41
C GLY A 157 0.82 9.63 5.53
N TYR A 158 1.27 8.60 4.84
CA TYR A 158 2.46 8.63 3.99
C TYR A 158 2.10 8.30 2.53
N PRO A 159 1.41 9.21 1.81
CA PRO A 159 1.00 8.97 0.45
C PRO A 159 2.20 8.75 -0.47
N PHE A 160 2.07 7.74 -1.36
CA PHE A 160 3.08 7.29 -2.31
C PHE A 160 4.39 6.81 -1.69
N GLY A 161 4.43 6.59 -0.36
CA GLY A 161 5.58 6.06 0.35
C GLY A 161 6.87 6.84 0.09
N GLN A 162 7.99 6.12 0.03
CA GLN A 162 9.31 6.73 -0.18
C GLN A 162 9.53 7.26 -1.62
N ASN A 163 8.70 6.85 -2.58
CA ASN A 163 8.88 7.23 -3.99
C ASN A 163 8.69 8.73 -4.26
N ILE A 164 7.83 9.41 -3.46
CA ILE A 164 7.61 10.85 -3.60
C ILE A 164 8.17 11.61 -2.41
N SER A 165 7.87 11.17 -1.19
CA SER A 165 8.35 11.83 0.02
C SER A 165 8.12 10.96 1.25
N SER A 166 9.17 10.73 2.03
CA SER A 166 9.12 10.01 3.31
C SER A 166 8.50 10.83 4.46
N SER A 167 8.03 12.06 4.18
CA SER A 167 7.45 12.93 5.19
C SER A 167 5.96 12.66 5.38
N LEU A 168 5.51 12.69 6.62
CA LEU A 168 4.09 12.65 6.96
C LEU A 168 3.34 13.79 6.25
N LYS A 169 2.17 13.51 5.74
CA LYS A 169 1.24 14.50 5.20
C LYS A 169 -0.05 14.48 5.99
N VAL A 170 -0.60 15.68 6.23
CA VAL A 170 -1.89 15.85 6.88
C VAL A 170 -2.79 16.63 5.94
N THR A 171 -3.99 16.09 5.69
CA THR A 171 -5.06 16.77 4.95
C THR A 171 -6.22 17.08 5.88
N ARG A 172 -7.03 18.08 5.55
CA ARG A 172 -8.21 18.49 6.31
C ARG A 172 -9.45 18.38 5.43
N GLY A 173 -10.57 18.05 6.03
CA GLY A 173 -11.87 17.96 5.39
C GLY A 173 -12.98 17.79 6.40
N ILE A 174 -14.11 17.24 5.95
CA ILE A 174 -15.27 16.94 6.77
C ILE A 174 -15.78 15.50 6.52
N VAL A 175 -16.58 15.00 7.44
CA VAL A 175 -17.42 13.83 7.19
C VAL A 175 -18.57 14.23 6.26
N SER A 176 -18.57 13.72 5.02
CA SER A 176 -19.55 14.04 3.98
C SER A 176 -20.71 13.04 3.87
N SER A 177 -20.55 11.81 4.40
CA SER A 177 -21.62 10.82 4.56
C SER A 177 -21.35 9.89 5.74
N LEU A 178 -22.41 9.43 6.39
CA LEU A 178 -22.34 8.48 7.50
C LEU A 178 -22.35 7.01 7.05
N THR A 179 -22.31 6.76 5.74
CA THR A 179 -22.21 5.42 5.14
C THR A 179 -21.16 5.41 4.06
N GLY A 180 -20.57 4.24 3.82
CA GLY A 180 -19.65 3.99 2.72
C GLY A 180 -20.34 3.51 1.44
N ILE A 181 -19.56 2.97 0.51
CA ILE A 181 -20.04 2.39 -0.76
C ILE A 181 -21.08 1.30 -0.46
N GLY A 182 -22.16 1.25 -1.26
CA GLY A 182 -23.21 0.26 -1.10
C GLY A 182 -23.97 0.36 0.22
N ASN A 183 -24.02 1.56 0.84
CA ASN A 183 -24.60 1.78 2.18
C ASN A 183 -23.91 1.00 3.29
N ASN A 184 -22.61 0.73 3.17
CA ASN A 184 -21.86 0.09 4.23
C ASN A 184 -21.82 0.97 5.48
N PHE A 185 -22.48 0.52 6.56
CA PHE A 185 -22.60 1.25 7.83
C PHE A 185 -21.32 1.21 8.69
N SER A 186 -20.38 0.32 8.41
CA SER A 186 -19.06 0.29 9.06
C SER A 186 -18.14 1.42 8.58
N ASN A 187 -18.47 2.03 7.45
CA ASN A 187 -17.68 3.07 6.82
C ASN A 187 -18.38 4.43 6.85
N MET A 188 -17.62 5.49 6.67
CA MET A 188 -18.08 6.85 6.42
C MET A 188 -17.39 7.40 5.17
N GLN A 189 -18.03 8.35 4.49
CA GLN A 189 -17.41 9.10 3.41
C GLN A 189 -16.84 10.41 3.94
N ILE A 190 -15.70 10.82 3.43
CA ILE A 190 -15.02 12.06 3.74
C ILE A 190 -14.58 12.78 2.46
N ASP A 191 -14.44 14.10 2.52
CA ASP A 191 -13.93 14.92 1.41
C ASP A 191 -12.44 15.27 1.53
N ALA A 192 -11.81 14.97 2.67
CA ALA A 192 -10.36 15.11 2.83
C ALA A 192 -9.62 14.29 1.77
N ALA A 193 -8.61 14.88 1.15
CA ALA A 193 -7.83 14.22 0.11
C ALA A 193 -7.08 13.00 0.67
N ILE A 194 -7.33 11.84 0.08
CA ILE A 194 -6.62 10.58 0.36
C ILE A 194 -5.95 10.10 -0.93
N GLN A 195 -4.76 9.56 -0.79
CA GLN A 195 -3.96 9.00 -1.89
C GLN A 195 -3.45 7.61 -1.49
N PRO A 196 -3.07 6.75 -2.45
CA PRO A 196 -2.39 5.49 -2.15
C PRO A 196 -1.23 5.70 -1.18
N GLY A 197 -1.22 4.91 -0.09
CA GLY A 197 -0.27 5.06 1.02
C GLY A 197 -0.86 5.75 2.27
N ASN A 198 -1.98 6.47 2.17
CA ASN A 198 -2.72 6.94 3.34
C ASN A 198 -3.53 5.81 4.00
N SER A 199 -3.79 4.70 3.29
CA SER A 199 -4.48 3.52 3.84
C SER A 199 -3.88 3.10 5.17
N GLY A 200 -4.74 2.90 6.18
CA GLY A 200 -4.37 2.57 7.55
C GLY A 200 -4.00 3.76 8.42
N GLY A 201 -3.94 4.97 7.87
CA GLY A 201 -3.70 6.19 8.63
C GLY A 201 -4.93 6.64 9.44
N PRO A 202 -4.72 7.46 10.51
CA PRO A 202 -5.79 7.94 11.34
C PRO A 202 -6.61 9.02 10.64
N ILE A 203 -7.95 8.95 10.81
CA ILE A 203 -8.88 10.07 10.62
C ILE A 203 -9.23 10.54 12.02
N PHE A 204 -8.92 11.79 12.37
CA PHE A 204 -9.07 12.30 13.71
C PHE A 204 -9.72 13.70 13.75
N ASP A 205 -10.31 14.01 14.88
CA ASP A 205 -11.03 15.26 15.13
C ASP A 205 -10.10 16.36 15.71
N GLU A 206 -10.68 17.51 16.04
CA GLU A 206 -9.98 18.66 16.63
C GLU A 206 -9.46 18.41 18.05
N ALA A 207 -9.92 17.38 18.75
CA ALA A 207 -9.40 16.98 20.04
C ALA A 207 -8.29 15.90 19.92
N GLY A 208 -7.91 15.51 18.69
CA GLY A 208 -6.94 14.47 18.42
C GLY A 208 -7.48 13.05 18.67
N ASN A 209 -8.80 12.86 18.68
CA ASN A 209 -9.41 11.56 18.80
C ASN A 209 -9.59 10.94 17.43
N VAL A 210 -9.21 9.68 17.27
CA VAL A 210 -9.51 8.92 16.06
C VAL A 210 -11.02 8.65 15.98
N ILE A 211 -11.62 9.10 14.88
CA ILE A 211 -12.99 8.83 14.49
C ILE A 211 -13.08 7.82 13.35
N GLY A 212 -11.94 7.43 12.78
CA GLY A 212 -11.87 6.36 11.76
C GLY A 212 -10.47 6.08 11.28
N VAL A 213 -10.38 5.08 10.39
CA VAL A 213 -9.16 4.66 9.68
C VAL A 213 -9.33 4.91 8.19
N ALA A 214 -8.38 5.61 7.58
CA ALA A 214 -8.42 5.96 6.16
C ALA A 214 -8.30 4.71 5.27
N VAL A 215 -9.13 4.64 4.23
CA VAL A 215 -9.10 3.58 3.21
C VAL A 215 -8.96 4.23 1.84
N ALA A 216 -7.79 4.08 1.22
CA ALA A 216 -7.52 4.60 -0.13
C ALA A 216 -7.74 3.49 -1.18
N THR A 217 -9.00 3.07 -1.35
CA THR A 217 -9.38 1.97 -2.24
C THR A 217 -10.53 2.31 -3.17
N LEU A 218 -10.57 3.50 -3.74
CA LEU A 218 -11.38 3.65 -4.94
C LEU A 218 -10.55 3.15 -6.11
N ASP A 219 -10.96 2.03 -6.71
CA ASP A 219 -10.41 1.61 -7.99
C ASP A 219 -10.85 2.64 -9.04
N ILE A 220 -9.92 3.52 -9.41
CA ILE A 220 -10.18 4.63 -10.35
C ILE A 220 -10.64 4.11 -11.71
N LEU A 221 -10.12 2.96 -12.15
CA LEU A 221 -10.49 2.34 -13.41
C LEU A 221 -11.90 1.77 -13.34
N ALA A 222 -12.23 1.02 -12.29
CA ALA A 222 -13.57 0.51 -12.06
C ALA A 222 -14.59 1.64 -11.90
N ALA A 223 -14.25 2.71 -11.19
CA ALA A 223 -15.13 3.88 -11.05
C ALA A 223 -15.34 4.61 -12.40
N LEU A 224 -14.32 4.71 -13.24
CA LEU A 224 -14.42 5.29 -14.57
C LEU A 224 -15.29 4.43 -15.50
N GLU A 225 -15.16 3.10 -15.42
CA GLU A 225 -15.97 2.15 -16.18
C GLU A 225 -17.45 2.19 -15.75
N GLU A 226 -17.71 2.20 -14.44
CA GLU A 226 -19.09 2.16 -13.90
C GLU A 226 -19.81 3.49 -13.97
N PHE A 227 -19.13 4.61 -13.67
CA PHE A 227 -19.75 5.93 -13.57
C PHE A 227 -19.43 6.87 -14.74
N GLY A 228 -18.52 6.48 -15.64
CA GLY A 228 -18.06 7.33 -16.77
C GLY A 228 -17.26 8.55 -16.34
N THR A 229 -16.92 8.67 -15.05
CA THR A 229 -16.13 9.77 -14.48
C THR A 229 -15.41 9.32 -13.22
N ILE A 230 -14.32 10.00 -12.88
CA ILE A 230 -13.61 9.79 -11.62
C ILE A 230 -14.28 10.65 -10.55
N PRO A 231 -14.90 10.04 -9.50
CA PRO A 231 -15.49 10.80 -8.41
C PRO A 231 -14.39 11.59 -7.69
N GLN A 232 -14.59 12.91 -7.56
CA GLN A 232 -13.67 13.77 -6.82
C GLN A 232 -14.16 13.93 -5.38
N ASN A 233 -13.20 14.03 -4.44
CA ASN A 233 -13.49 14.23 -3.00
C ASN A 233 -14.41 13.14 -2.42
N THR A 234 -14.33 11.92 -2.97
CA THR A 234 -15.10 10.77 -2.52
C THR A 234 -14.13 9.75 -1.96
N ASN A 235 -13.80 9.93 -0.69
CA ASN A 235 -12.87 9.08 0.04
C ASN A 235 -13.60 8.42 1.22
N PHE A 236 -13.04 7.34 1.75
CA PHE A 236 -13.72 6.55 2.77
C PHE A 236 -12.84 6.31 3.98
N GLY A 237 -13.50 6.06 5.12
CA GLY A 237 -12.85 5.64 6.35
C GLY A 237 -13.70 4.62 7.09
N ILE A 238 -13.04 3.67 7.75
CA ILE A 238 -13.66 2.71 8.66
C ILE A 238 -13.91 3.46 9.98
N LYS A 239 -15.13 3.43 10.48
CA LYS A 239 -15.52 4.16 11.70
C LYS A 239 -14.80 3.65 12.94
N SER A 240 -14.53 4.55 13.88
CA SER A 240 -13.81 4.25 15.12
C SER A 240 -14.49 3.24 16.04
N ASN A 241 -15.82 3.16 16.05
CA ASN A 241 -16.52 2.14 16.81
C ASN A 241 -16.20 0.71 16.32
N VAL A 242 -16.01 0.51 15.01
CA VAL A 242 -15.55 -0.77 14.43
C VAL A 242 -14.11 -1.04 14.87
N VAL A 243 -13.24 -0.03 14.81
CA VAL A 243 -11.84 -0.11 15.25
C VAL A 243 -11.74 -0.46 16.74
N SER A 244 -12.50 0.22 17.58
CA SER A 244 -12.49 -0.03 19.03
C SER A 244 -12.96 -1.43 19.37
N ASN A 245 -14.07 -1.90 18.76
CA ASN A 245 -14.57 -3.26 18.96
C ASN A 245 -13.51 -4.30 18.52
N PHE A 246 -12.83 -4.06 17.40
CA PHE A 246 -11.74 -4.92 16.92
C PHE A 246 -10.57 -4.97 17.92
N LEU A 247 -10.13 -3.82 18.45
CA LEU A 247 -9.04 -3.73 19.42
C LEU A 247 -9.38 -4.47 20.71
N VAL A 248 -10.53 -4.17 21.32
CA VAL A 248 -10.98 -4.78 22.58
C VAL A 248 -11.14 -6.30 22.43
N SER A 249 -11.69 -6.77 21.31
CA SER A 249 -11.83 -8.21 21.03
C SER A 249 -10.48 -8.94 20.94
N ASN A 250 -9.40 -8.19 20.69
CA ASN A 250 -8.03 -8.72 20.59
C ASN A 250 -7.17 -8.38 21.81
N GLY A 251 -7.81 -7.96 22.92
CA GLY A 251 -7.13 -7.68 24.19
C GLY A 251 -6.30 -6.39 24.20
N VAL A 252 -6.56 -5.47 23.27
CA VAL A 252 -5.93 -4.15 23.22
C VAL A 252 -6.91 -3.10 23.68
N GLU A 253 -6.69 -2.54 24.88
CA GLU A 253 -7.52 -1.46 25.41
C GLU A 253 -7.06 -0.13 24.81
N PRO A 254 -7.92 0.56 24.03
CA PRO A 254 -7.57 1.86 23.48
C PRO A 254 -7.57 2.95 24.57
N VAL A 255 -6.78 3.99 24.35
CA VAL A 255 -6.85 5.18 25.19
C VAL A 255 -8.19 5.86 24.96
N GLY A 256 -8.88 6.22 26.06
CA GLY A 256 -10.18 6.90 26.02
C GLY A 256 -10.07 8.31 25.42
N PRO A 257 -11.21 8.86 24.93
CA PRO A 257 -11.20 10.09 24.16
C PRO A 257 -10.81 11.32 24.99
N ASN A 258 -10.08 12.22 24.34
CA ASN A 258 -9.80 13.57 24.86
C ASN A 258 -11.09 14.41 24.82
N THR A 259 -11.25 15.29 25.80
CA THR A 259 -12.42 16.18 25.88
C THR A 259 -12.09 17.64 25.55
N THR A 260 -10.81 17.94 25.31
CA THR A 260 -10.34 19.30 25.03
C THR A 260 -9.78 19.37 23.62
N THR A 261 -10.18 20.37 22.86
CA THR A 261 -9.64 20.66 21.53
C THR A 261 -8.17 21.06 21.62
N MET A 262 -7.41 20.62 20.62
CA MET A 262 -6.00 20.94 20.44
C MET A 262 -5.83 22.06 19.41
N THR A 263 -4.75 22.80 19.51
CA THR A 263 -4.34 23.71 18.44
C THR A 263 -3.88 22.89 17.22
N THR A 264 -3.90 23.50 16.04
CA THR A 264 -3.42 22.85 14.81
C THR A 264 -1.96 22.41 14.90
N SER A 265 -1.13 23.13 15.69
CA SER A 265 0.26 22.74 15.95
C SER A 265 0.35 21.47 16.80
N GLU A 266 -0.47 21.36 17.84
CA GLU A 266 -0.54 20.16 18.70
C GLU A 266 -1.07 18.96 17.95
N LEU A 267 -2.09 19.13 17.09
CA LEU A 267 -2.58 18.08 16.19
C LEU A 267 -1.51 17.61 15.21
N GLY A 268 -0.74 18.54 14.63
CA GLY A 268 0.37 18.23 13.75
C GLY A 268 1.49 17.47 14.47
N GLN A 269 1.78 17.82 15.72
CA GLN A 269 2.76 17.11 16.54
C GLN A 269 2.28 15.71 16.91
N LEU A 270 1.02 15.56 17.36
CA LEU A 270 0.42 14.25 17.63
C LEU A 270 0.48 13.34 16.40
N ALA A 271 0.07 13.87 15.24
CA ALA A 271 0.12 13.12 13.99
C ALA A 271 1.55 12.66 13.64
N THR A 272 2.54 13.54 13.85
CA THR A 272 3.97 13.23 13.60
C THR A 272 4.51 12.16 14.54
N ASP A 273 4.12 12.19 15.81
CA ASP A 273 4.66 11.31 16.85
C ASP A 273 3.97 9.93 16.89
N ALA A 274 2.70 9.87 16.43
CA ALA A 274 1.88 8.67 16.57
C ALA A 274 1.52 7.99 15.23
N THR A 275 1.86 8.58 14.06
CA THR A 275 1.62 7.95 12.74
C THR A 275 2.92 7.45 12.13
N TYR A 276 2.89 6.26 11.53
CA TYR A 276 4.07 5.57 11.01
C TYR A 276 3.87 5.14 9.56
N TYR A 277 4.95 5.21 8.78
CA TYR A 277 5.04 4.54 7.50
C TYR A 277 5.26 3.05 7.72
N LEU A 278 4.44 2.24 7.04
CA LEU A 278 4.53 0.78 7.06
C LEU A 278 4.98 0.26 5.71
N SER A 279 5.85 -0.74 5.72
CA SER A 279 6.22 -1.49 4.52
C SER A 279 5.98 -2.98 4.69
N CYS A 280 5.38 -3.57 3.67
CA CYS A 280 5.12 -5.00 3.54
C CYS A 280 6.20 -5.62 2.68
N TRP A 281 6.83 -6.67 3.17
CA TRP A 281 7.90 -7.39 2.50
C TRP A 281 7.45 -8.81 2.22
N MET A 282 7.60 -9.23 0.98
CA MET A 282 7.21 -10.55 0.49
C MET A 282 8.34 -11.18 -0.29
N THR A 283 8.36 -12.51 -0.35
CA THR A 283 9.22 -13.22 -1.28
C THR A 283 8.73 -13.04 -2.72
N THR A 284 9.62 -13.19 -3.69
CA THR A 284 9.27 -13.14 -5.12
C THR A 284 8.17 -14.14 -5.46
N ALA A 285 8.19 -15.33 -4.84
CA ALA A 285 7.15 -16.36 -5.03
C ALA A 285 5.77 -15.89 -4.52
N GLN A 286 5.71 -15.26 -3.36
CA GLN A 286 4.45 -14.72 -2.80
C GLN A 286 3.87 -13.62 -3.67
N ILE A 287 4.71 -12.69 -4.18
CA ILE A 287 4.30 -11.62 -5.08
C ILE A 287 3.69 -12.21 -6.37
N GLN A 288 4.34 -13.21 -6.97
CA GLN A 288 3.84 -13.88 -8.17
C GLN A 288 2.50 -14.59 -7.92
N GLN A 289 2.37 -15.29 -6.78
CA GLN A 289 1.13 -15.98 -6.41
C GLN A 289 -0.03 -14.99 -6.22
N MET A 290 0.19 -13.85 -5.54
CA MET A 290 -0.83 -12.83 -5.35
C MET A 290 -1.24 -12.17 -6.67
N SER A 291 -0.29 -11.92 -7.57
CA SER A 291 -0.58 -11.34 -8.89
C SER A 291 -1.43 -12.30 -9.73
N SER A 292 -1.13 -13.60 -9.73
CA SER A 292 -1.90 -14.60 -10.47
C SER A 292 -3.31 -14.80 -9.90
N SER A 293 -3.48 -14.72 -8.58
CA SER A 293 -4.81 -14.84 -7.96
C SER A 293 -5.72 -13.64 -8.26
N LYS A 294 -5.17 -12.43 -8.34
CA LYS A 294 -5.94 -11.23 -8.72
C LYS A 294 -6.43 -11.30 -10.18
N VAL A 295 -5.63 -11.82 -11.10
CA VAL A 295 -6.03 -12.02 -12.51
C VAL A 295 -7.17 -13.03 -12.63
N MET A 296 -7.15 -14.13 -11.87
CA MET A 296 -8.23 -15.14 -11.90
C MET A 296 -9.57 -14.63 -11.38
N PHE A 297 -9.58 -13.64 -10.48
CA PHE A 297 -10.83 -13.05 -9.96
C PHE A 297 -11.44 -12.00 -10.89
N GLN A 298 -10.65 -11.37 -11.77
CA GLN A 298 -11.16 -10.44 -12.78
C GLN A 298 -11.90 -11.18 -13.92
N ASP A 299 -11.49 -12.41 -14.25
CA ASP A 299 -12.15 -13.22 -15.31
C ASP A 299 -13.47 -13.89 -14.87
N LEU A 300 -13.80 -13.89 -13.57
CA LEU A 300 -15.04 -14.51 -13.04
C LEU A 300 -16.22 -13.53 -12.91
N THR A 301 -16.03 -12.26 -13.27
CA THR A 301 -17.06 -11.21 -13.19
C THR A 301 -17.59 -10.74 -14.56
N GLN A 302 -17.44 -11.58 -15.62
CA GLN A 302 -18.11 -11.38 -16.92
C GLN A 302 -19.39 -12.22 -17.04
#